data_b429fa19d5c9b612982304e0fa67de61
#
_entry.id   b429fa19d5c9b612982304e0fa67de61
#
_cell.length_a   1.000
_cell.length_b   1.000
_cell.length_c   1.000
_cell.angle_alpha   90.00
_cell.angle_beta   90.00
_cell.angle_gamma   90.00
#
_symmetry.space_group_name_H-M   'P 1'
#
loop_
_entity.id
_entity.type
_entity.pdbx_description
1 polymer ?
#
loop_
_entity_poly.entity_id
_entity_poly.type
_entity_poly.pdbx_seq_one_letter_code
_entity_poly.pdbx_strand_id
1 'polypeptide(L)'
;YADDPCTLFGPKVEKEDCTYNAKTLRMIGQMHKAISVIQFKLEAEIIRRRPDFEMDDRMLLHRIDFERKTITMPNGKEYELKDSFLPTVNPADPYKLTDEEREIMNKLHRSFVSSEKLKKHIRCLFRYGCMYTVSNSNLLFHASIPLNADGTLKDVSIAGKMYKGKALLEKVGHLIRTAFFAEEDNEDRPFAVDYVWYLWCGKDSPAFDKDKMATFERYFLKEKELHKEVKGHYYSLRNEEKVWDMLLDEFGVIGTLRHIIN
;
A
#
# COMPACT_ATOMS: atom_id res chain seq x y z
N TYR A 1 16.27 -7.27 -18.00
CA TYR A 1 17.05 -6.37 -17.11
C TYR A 1 18.55 -6.73 -17.04
N ALA A 2 18.99 -7.81 -17.70
CA ALA A 2 20.38 -8.26 -17.64
C ALA A 2 21.41 -7.20 -18.08
N ASP A 3 21.07 -6.38 -19.07
CA ASP A 3 21.92 -5.32 -19.60
C ASP A 3 21.78 -3.99 -18.87
N ASP A 4 20.85 -3.88 -17.94
CA ASP A 4 20.59 -2.67 -17.18
C ASP A 4 21.64 -2.48 -16.07
N PRO A 5 22.31 -1.35 -15.97
CA PRO A 5 23.20 -1.04 -14.84
C PRO A 5 22.44 -0.91 -13.51
N CYS A 6 21.15 -0.61 -13.53
CA CYS A 6 20.23 -0.50 -12.38
C CYS A 6 20.78 0.33 -11.21
N THR A 7 21.45 1.42 -11.49
CA THR A 7 22.15 2.24 -10.49
C THR A 7 21.18 2.88 -9.48
N LEU A 8 19.91 3.14 -9.88
CA LEU A 8 18.90 3.75 -9.02
C LEU A 8 18.28 2.76 -8.01
N PHE A 9 18.37 1.47 -8.29
CA PHE A 9 17.76 0.40 -7.49
C PHE A 9 18.78 -0.39 -6.66
N GLY A 10 20.06 -0.03 -6.75
CA GLY A 10 21.11 -0.67 -5.97
C GLY A 10 20.91 -0.47 -4.47
N PRO A 11 21.18 -1.51 -3.66
CA PRO A 11 21.11 -1.37 -2.21
C PRO A 11 22.15 -0.37 -1.73
N LYS A 12 21.79 0.44 -0.73
CA LYS A 12 22.74 1.27 0.01
C LYS A 12 23.41 0.37 1.02
N VAL A 13 24.68 0.04 0.78
CA VAL A 13 25.47 -0.80 1.68
C VAL A 13 26.51 0.07 2.37
N GLU A 14 26.56 0.02 3.68
CA GLU A 14 27.64 0.63 4.45
C GLU A 14 28.95 -0.14 4.19
N LYS A 15 30.07 0.57 4.07
CA LYS A 15 31.36 -0.03 3.66
C LYS A 15 31.85 -1.14 4.59
N GLU A 16 31.41 -1.15 5.84
CA GLU A 16 31.81 -2.11 6.87
C GLU A 16 31.04 -3.43 6.80
N ASP A 17 29.83 -3.44 6.20
CA ASP A 17 28.93 -4.61 6.14
C ASP A 17 28.93 -5.31 4.77
N CYS A 18 29.82 -4.93 3.86
CA CYS A 18 29.73 -5.38 2.47
C CYS A 18 30.28 -6.80 2.27
N THR A 19 29.46 -7.82 2.53
CA THR A 19 29.75 -9.22 2.17
C THR A 19 29.47 -9.52 0.69
N TYR A 20 28.87 -8.58 -0.06
CA TYR A 20 28.46 -8.77 -1.45
C TYR A 20 29.43 -8.10 -2.43
N ASN A 21 29.79 -8.83 -3.49
CA ASN A 21 30.57 -8.27 -4.58
C ASN A 21 29.70 -7.40 -5.51
N ALA A 22 30.33 -6.59 -6.36
CA ALA A 22 29.66 -5.66 -7.27
C ALA A 22 28.65 -6.36 -8.22
N LYS A 23 28.94 -7.59 -8.66
CA LYS A 23 28.02 -8.37 -9.51
C LYS A 23 26.72 -8.71 -8.76
N THR A 24 26.84 -9.14 -7.51
CA THR A 24 25.67 -9.46 -6.66
C THR A 24 24.84 -8.21 -6.36
N LEU A 25 25.49 -7.08 -6.04
CA LEU A 25 24.80 -5.81 -5.80
C LEU A 25 24.03 -5.34 -7.04
N ARG A 26 24.63 -5.45 -8.23
CA ARG A 26 23.96 -5.15 -9.50
C ARG A 26 22.74 -6.07 -9.71
N MET A 27 22.89 -7.38 -9.50
CA MET A 27 21.81 -8.34 -9.63
C MET A 27 20.65 -8.01 -8.68
N ILE A 28 20.94 -7.65 -7.42
CA ILE A 28 19.92 -7.22 -6.46
C ILE A 28 19.16 -5.99 -6.98
N GLY A 29 19.87 -5.00 -7.52
CA GLY A 29 19.26 -3.82 -8.14
C GLY A 29 18.34 -4.18 -9.32
N GLN A 30 18.78 -5.08 -10.20
CA GLN A 30 18.01 -5.57 -11.34
C GLN A 30 16.74 -6.30 -10.88
N MET A 31 16.84 -7.16 -9.88
CA MET A 31 15.69 -7.86 -9.29
C MET A 31 14.71 -6.87 -8.65
N HIS A 32 15.21 -5.88 -7.92
CA HIS A 32 14.37 -4.85 -7.29
C HIS A 32 13.60 -4.04 -8.34
N LYS A 33 14.26 -3.61 -9.42
CA LYS A 33 13.59 -2.90 -10.52
C LYS A 33 12.54 -3.77 -11.19
N ALA A 34 12.88 -5.01 -11.52
CA ALA A 34 11.96 -5.94 -12.17
C ALA A 34 10.69 -6.18 -11.33
N ILE A 35 10.85 -6.48 -10.03
CA ILE A 35 9.68 -6.71 -9.16
C ILE A 35 8.84 -5.45 -8.96
N SER A 36 9.45 -4.26 -8.96
CA SER A 36 8.71 -2.99 -8.87
C SER A 36 7.85 -2.76 -10.12
N VAL A 37 8.35 -3.09 -11.31
CA VAL A 37 7.57 -3.00 -12.56
C VAL A 37 6.42 -4.01 -12.55
N ILE A 38 6.67 -5.25 -12.12
CA ILE A 38 5.62 -6.27 -11.95
C ILE A 38 4.55 -5.77 -10.97
N GLN A 39 4.94 -5.15 -9.86
CA GLN A 39 4.02 -4.57 -8.88
C GLN A 39 3.10 -3.53 -9.55
N PHE A 40 3.63 -2.58 -10.31
CA PHE A 40 2.81 -1.57 -11.00
C PHE A 40 1.82 -2.18 -12.00
N LYS A 41 2.19 -3.28 -12.66
CA LYS A 41 1.29 -4.01 -13.57
C LYS A 41 0.14 -4.68 -12.79
N LEU A 42 0.44 -5.36 -11.69
CA LEU A 42 -0.55 -6.05 -10.88
C LEU A 42 -1.49 -5.07 -10.13
N GLU A 43 -0.95 -3.95 -9.64
CA GLU A 43 -1.75 -2.88 -9.04
C GLU A 43 -2.79 -2.35 -10.02
N ALA A 44 -2.41 -2.14 -11.28
CA ALA A 44 -3.33 -1.68 -12.32
C ALA A 44 -4.48 -2.69 -12.58
N GLU A 45 -4.24 -3.99 -12.44
CA GLU A 45 -5.31 -5.01 -12.53
C GLU A 45 -6.36 -4.82 -11.43
N ILE A 46 -5.91 -4.52 -10.19
CA ILE A 46 -6.82 -4.26 -9.06
C ILE A 46 -7.57 -2.94 -9.29
N ILE A 47 -6.85 -1.87 -9.63
CA ILE A 47 -7.45 -0.54 -9.85
C ILE A 47 -8.55 -0.61 -10.92
N ARG A 48 -8.30 -1.27 -12.05
CA ARG A 48 -9.27 -1.41 -13.15
C ARG A 48 -10.55 -2.17 -12.75
N ARG A 49 -10.44 -3.19 -11.89
CA ARG A 49 -11.63 -3.93 -11.41
C ARG A 49 -12.29 -3.32 -10.18
N ARG A 50 -11.64 -2.31 -9.56
CA ARG A 50 -12.13 -1.60 -8.37
C ARG A 50 -12.13 -0.08 -8.59
N PRO A 51 -12.97 0.44 -9.48
CA PRO A 51 -13.07 1.89 -9.71
C PRO A 51 -13.54 2.64 -8.45
N ASP A 52 -14.23 1.96 -7.54
CA ASP A 52 -14.64 2.47 -6.23
C ASP A 52 -13.47 2.77 -5.27
N PHE A 53 -12.25 2.31 -5.58
CA PHE A 53 -11.03 2.68 -4.83
C PHE A 53 -10.49 4.07 -5.24
N GLU A 54 -10.96 4.65 -6.34
CA GLU A 54 -10.56 5.98 -6.84
C GLU A 54 -9.04 6.16 -6.97
N MET A 55 -8.35 5.16 -7.53
CA MET A 55 -6.89 5.10 -7.62
C MET A 55 -6.36 5.16 -9.06
N ASP A 56 -7.16 5.60 -10.05
CA ASP A 56 -6.74 5.65 -11.47
C ASP A 56 -5.51 6.52 -11.70
N ASP A 57 -5.30 7.53 -10.86
CA ASP A 57 -4.13 8.40 -10.87
C ASP A 57 -2.83 7.67 -10.53
N ARG A 58 -2.92 6.44 -9.98
CA ARG A 58 -1.76 5.59 -9.66
C ARG A 58 -1.36 4.69 -10.82
N MET A 59 -2.15 4.61 -11.88
CA MET A 59 -1.79 3.91 -13.11
C MET A 59 -0.89 4.81 -13.97
N LEU A 60 0.44 4.66 -13.85
CA LEU A 60 1.40 5.58 -14.45
C LEU A 60 2.11 5.04 -15.70
N LEU A 61 2.20 3.71 -15.89
CA LEU A 61 2.98 3.13 -17.01
C LEU A 61 2.48 3.54 -18.39
N HIS A 62 1.17 3.72 -18.60
CA HIS A 62 0.59 4.14 -19.88
C HIS A 62 0.81 5.62 -20.20
N ARG A 63 1.32 6.39 -19.23
CA ARG A 63 1.60 7.83 -19.35
C ARG A 63 3.04 8.11 -19.77
N ILE A 64 3.86 7.06 -19.94
CA ILE A 64 5.27 7.16 -20.32
C ILE A 64 5.40 7.31 -21.84
N ASP A 65 6.13 8.35 -22.26
CA ASP A 65 6.65 8.48 -23.60
C ASP A 65 8.09 7.92 -23.64
N PHE A 66 8.23 6.73 -24.21
CA PHE A 66 9.52 6.01 -24.25
C PHE A 66 10.50 6.63 -25.25
N GLU A 67 10.03 7.32 -26.29
CA GLU A 67 10.88 7.99 -27.29
C GLU A 67 11.48 9.25 -26.65
N ARG A 68 10.66 10.06 -26.02
CA ARG A 68 11.07 11.29 -25.34
C ARG A 68 11.66 11.06 -23.94
N LYS A 69 11.52 9.85 -23.40
CA LYS A 69 11.93 9.47 -22.03
C LYS A 69 11.29 10.36 -20.96
N THR A 70 10.03 10.69 -21.16
CA THR A 70 9.24 11.54 -20.26
C THR A 70 7.97 10.83 -19.79
N ILE A 71 7.32 11.42 -18.81
CA ILE A 71 6.01 10.98 -18.32
C ILE A 71 5.11 12.18 -18.08
N THR A 72 3.84 12.07 -18.49
CA THR A 72 2.80 13.04 -18.12
C THR A 72 2.12 12.60 -16.83
N MET A 73 2.38 13.31 -15.73
CA MET A 73 1.79 13.00 -14.44
C MET A 73 0.29 13.40 -14.36
N PRO A 74 -0.47 12.90 -13.38
CA PRO A 74 -1.89 13.24 -13.21
C PRO A 74 -2.18 14.73 -13.05
N ASN A 75 -1.19 15.54 -12.63
CA ASN A 75 -1.29 17.00 -12.59
C ASN A 75 -1.21 17.68 -13.97
N GLY A 76 -1.13 16.91 -15.06
CA GLY A 76 -1.02 17.38 -16.45
C GLY A 76 0.37 17.88 -16.85
N LYS A 77 1.36 17.83 -15.97
CA LYS A 77 2.73 18.26 -16.28
C LYS A 77 3.58 17.08 -16.75
N GLU A 78 4.50 17.38 -17.67
CA GLU A 78 5.47 16.44 -18.18
C GLU A 78 6.78 16.53 -17.40
N TYR A 79 7.39 15.36 -17.11
CA TYR A 79 8.63 15.24 -16.37
C TYR A 79 9.57 14.26 -17.03
N GLU A 80 10.88 14.52 -16.94
CA GLU A 80 11.94 13.63 -17.43
C GLU A 80 12.10 12.42 -16.52
N LEU A 81 12.17 11.22 -17.10
CA LEU A 81 12.47 9.99 -16.36
C LEU A 81 13.98 9.88 -16.10
N LYS A 82 14.35 9.60 -14.86
CA LYS A 82 15.73 9.25 -14.50
C LYS A 82 16.22 7.97 -15.15
N ASP A 83 15.27 7.06 -15.39
CA ASP A 83 15.50 5.76 -15.97
C ASP A 83 14.26 5.35 -16.76
N SER A 84 14.39 5.26 -18.07
CA SER A 84 13.33 4.88 -19.01
C SER A 84 13.51 3.47 -19.58
N PHE A 85 14.53 2.74 -19.14
CA PHE A 85 14.77 1.37 -19.61
C PHE A 85 13.87 0.39 -18.87
N LEU A 86 12.68 0.16 -19.42
CA LEU A 86 11.66 -0.75 -18.89
C LEU A 86 11.36 -1.85 -19.92
N PRO A 87 12.27 -2.81 -20.11
CA PRO A 87 12.24 -3.75 -21.25
C PRO A 87 11.02 -4.68 -21.25
N THR A 88 10.34 -4.87 -20.13
CA THR A 88 9.15 -5.71 -20.03
C THR A 88 7.84 -4.92 -20.16
N VAL A 89 7.91 -3.60 -20.33
CA VAL A 89 6.74 -2.74 -20.53
C VAL A 89 6.49 -2.55 -22.03
N ASN A 90 5.40 -3.12 -22.54
CA ASN A 90 4.96 -2.90 -23.92
C ASN A 90 4.12 -1.61 -23.99
N PRO A 91 4.50 -0.57 -24.75
CA PRO A 91 3.73 0.66 -24.85
C PRO A 91 2.27 0.47 -25.32
N ALA A 92 2.00 -0.58 -26.13
CA ALA A 92 0.65 -0.89 -26.60
C ALA A 92 -0.24 -1.53 -25.51
N ASP A 93 0.36 -2.21 -24.52
CA ASP A 93 -0.34 -2.80 -23.37
C ASP A 93 0.61 -2.82 -22.16
N PRO A 94 0.81 -1.66 -21.51
CA PRO A 94 1.89 -1.48 -20.53
C PRO A 94 1.68 -2.24 -19.22
N TYR A 95 0.47 -2.73 -18.97
CA TYR A 95 0.13 -3.44 -17.73
C TYR A 95 0.08 -4.96 -17.89
N LYS A 96 0.23 -5.48 -19.12
CA LYS A 96 0.29 -6.91 -19.36
C LYS A 96 1.60 -7.49 -18.82
N LEU A 97 1.50 -8.54 -18.00
CA LEU A 97 2.66 -9.32 -17.60
C LEU A 97 3.22 -10.08 -18.80
N THR A 98 4.54 -10.13 -18.93
CA THR A 98 5.19 -11.09 -19.84
C THR A 98 5.02 -12.52 -19.30
N ASP A 99 5.32 -13.52 -20.13
CA ASP A 99 5.22 -14.93 -19.71
C ASP A 99 6.23 -15.25 -18.59
N GLU A 100 7.43 -14.66 -18.67
CA GLU A 100 8.46 -14.79 -17.64
C GLU A 100 8.03 -14.11 -16.31
N GLU A 101 7.47 -12.91 -16.38
CA GLU A 101 6.93 -12.23 -15.20
C GLU A 101 5.82 -13.06 -14.54
N ARG A 102 4.93 -13.63 -15.35
CA ARG A 102 3.85 -14.50 -14.87
C ARG A 102 4.41 -15.77 -14.20
N GLU A 103 5.43 -16.38 -14.80
CA GLU A 103 6.09 -17.56 -14.21
C GLU A 103 6.74 -17.22 -12.85
N ILE A 104 7.43 -16.07 -12.76
CA ILE A 104 8.02 -15.60 -11.50
C ILE A 104 6.94 -15.41 -10.45
N MET A 105 5.83 -14.73 -10.79
CA MET A 105 4.72 -14.51 -9.85
C MET A 105 4.07 -15.82 -9.41
N ASN A 106 3.90 -16.77 -10.31
CA ASN A 106 3.39 -18.10 -9.95
C ASN A 106 4.32 -18.84 -8.98
N LYS A 107 5.64 -18.75 -9.18
CA LYS A 107 6.63 -19.35 -8.26
C LYS A 107 6.58 -18.68 -6.89
N LEU A 108 6.55 -17.34 -6.84
CA LEU A 108 6.44 -16.58 -5.59
C LEU A 108 5.13 -16.93 -4.85
N HIS A 109 4.00 -16.88 -5.54
CA HIS A 109 2.70 -17.23 -4.97
C HIS A 109 2.72 -18.63 -4.36
N ARG A 110 3.20 -19.64 -5.10
CA ARG A 110 3.31 -21.02 -4.59
C ARG A 110 4.20 -21.09 -3.35
N SER A 111 5.33 -20.40 -3.35
CA SER A 111 6.26 -20.36 -2.21
C SER A 111 5.60 -19.83 -0.93
N PHE A 112 4.84 -18.72 -1.05
CA PHE A 112 4.10 -18.16 0.08
C PHE A 112 2.97 -19.08 0.55
N VAL A 113 2.15 -19.55 -0.38
CA VAL A 113 0.97 -20.39 -0.06
C VAL A 113 1.37 -21.77 0.48
N SER A 114 2.48 -22.34 0.07
CA SER A 114 2.95 -23.65 0.57
C SER A 114 3.69 -23.58 1.91
N SER A 115 4.02 -22.38 2.40
CA SER A 115 4.76 -22.23 3.66
C SER A 115 3.87 -22.46 4.89
N GLU A 116 3.95 -23.65 5.47
CA GLU A 116 3.18 -24.01 6.68
C GLU A 116 3.50 -23.09 7.88
N LYS A 117 4.75 -22.65 8.02
CA LYS A 117 5.15 -21.71 9.06
C LYS A 117 4.46 -20.35 8.88
N LEU A 118 4.46 -19.82 7.65
CA LEU A 118 3.79 -18.57 7.33
C LEU A 118 2.28 -18.68 7.56
N LYS A 119 1.64 -19.75 7.08
CA LYS A 119 0.21 -20.01 7.32
C LYS A 119 -0.15 -20.00 8.81
N LYS A 120 0.64 -20.67 9.66
CA LYS A 120 0.40 -20.69 11.10
C LYS A 120 0.50 -19.29 11.70
N HIS A 121 1.51 -18.51 11.33
CA HIS A 121 1.70 -17.15 11.84
C HIS A 121 0.56 -16.22 11.40
N ILE A 122 0.21 -16.22 10.12
CA ILE A 122 -0.87 -15.38 9.57
C ILE A 122 -2.23 -15.80 10.17
N ARG A 123 -2.48 -17.11 10.31
CA ARG A 123 -3.69 -17.61 10.96
C ARG A 123 -3.80 -17.14 12.41
N CYS A 124 -2.71 -17.16 13.15
CA CYS A 124 -2.66 -16.65 14.52
C CYS A 124 -2.95 -15.13 14.54
N LEU A 125 -2.27 -14.37 13.68
CA LEU A 125 -2.46 -12.93 13.58
C LEU A 125 -3.93 -12.55 13.28
N PHE A 126 -4.55 -13.17 12.28
CA PHE A 126 -5.92 -12.81 11.88
C PHE A 126 -7.00 -13.39 12.80
N ARG A 127 -6.70 -14.48 13.53
CA ARG A 127 -7.63 -15.06 14.50
C ARG A 127 -7.69 -14.25 15.81
N TYR A 128 -6.56 -13.76 16.27
CA TYR A 128 -6.44 -13.11 17.57
C TYR A 128 -6.14 -11.61 17.47
N GLY A 129 -5.65 -11.14 16.33
CA GLY A 129 -5.41 -9.73 16.08
C GLY A 129 -6.70 -8.97 15.78
N CYS A 130 -6.64 -7.66 15.95
CA CYS A 130 -7.73 -6.74 15.70
C CYS A 130 -7.16 -5.41 15.17
N MET A 131 -8.02 -4.59 14.56
CA MET A 131 -7.64 -3.26 14.11
C MET A 131 -7.48 -2.27 15.27
N TYR A 132 -8.14 -2.53 16.37
CA TYR A 132 -7.99 -1.80 17.63
C TYR A 132 -8.30 -2.71 18.83
N THR A 133 -7.86 -2.32 19.99
CA THR A 133 -8.29 -2.93 21.26
C THR A 133 -8.42 -1.87 22.35
N VAL A 134 -9.37 -2.08 23.25
CA VAL A 134 -9.53 -1.27 24.47
C VAL A 134 -9.19 -2.15 25.65
N SER A 135 -8.20 -1.76 26.44
CA SER A 135 -7.76 -2.50 27.63
C SER A 135 -7.21 -1.54 28.69
N ASN A 136 -7.65 -1.70 29.93
CA ASN A 136 -7.19 -0.89 31.07
C ASN A 136 -7.24 0.63 30.80
N SER A 137 -8.37 1.11 30.28
CA SER A 137 -8.57 2.52 29.89
C SER A 137 -7.61 3.03 28.80
N ASN A 138 -7.00 2.12 28.02
CA ASN A 138 -6.19 2.45 26.88
C ASN A 138 -6.90 2.04 25.59
N LEU A 139 -6.91 2.93 24.60
CA LEU A 139 -7.23 2.62 23.21
C LEU A 139 -5.93 2.37 22.46
N LEU A 140 -5.76 1.17 21.93
CA LEU A 140 -4.60 0.76 21.13
C LEU A 140 -5.03 0.51 19.70
N PHE A 141 -4.34 1.10 18.75
CA PHE A 141 -4.52 0.83 17.31
C PHE A 141 -3.23 1.15 16.55
N HIS A 142 -3.16 0.75 15.29
CA HIS A 142 -1.99 1.04 14.44
C HIS A 142 -2.36 2.05 13.35
N ALA A 143 -1.42 2.93 13.04
CA ALA A 143 -1.45 3.99 12.04
C ALA A 143 -2.46 5.12 12.36
N SER A 144 -3.72 5.04 11.96
CA SER A 144 -4.61 6.20 12.07
C SER A 144 -6.09 5.80 12.23
N ILE A 145 -6.87 6.78 12.68
CA ILE A 145 -8.32 6.81 12.54
C ILE A 145 -8.60 8.03 11.64
N PRO A 146 -9.13 7.84 10.42
CA PRO A 146 -9.33 8.93 9.47
C PRO A 146 -10.20 10.06 10.04
N LEU A 147 -9.69 11.29 9.95
CA LEU A 147 -10.35 12.50 10.43
C LEU A 147 -10.51 13.53 9.30
N ASN A 148 -11.55 14.36 9.42
CA ASN A 148 -11.70 15.61 8.68
C ASN A 148 -10.78 16.70 9.23
N ALA A 149 -10.60 17.78 8.49
CA ALA A 149 -9.75 18.91 8.89
C ALA A 149 -10.23 19.62 10.18
N ASP A 150 -11.52 19.53 10.50
CA ASP A 150 -12.13 20.08 11.72
C ASP A 150 -12.01 19.16 12.95
N GLY A 151 -11.39 17.98 12.78
CA GLY A 151 -11.21 16.99 13.84
C GLY A 151 -12.36 16.03 14.02
N THR A 152 -13.42 16.09 13.22
CA THR A 152 -14.50 15.11 13.23
C THR A 152 -14.10 13.82 12.52
N LEU A 153 -14.78 12.70 12.84
CA LEU A 153 -14.56 11.41 12.18
C LEU A 153 -14.90 11.50 10.69
N LYS A 154 -13.97 11.07 9.85
CA LYS A 154 -14.16 11.04 8.39
C LYS A 154 -14.98 9.83 7.98
N ASP A 155 -15.99 10.06 7.13
CA ASP A 155 -16.72 9.00 6.47
C ASP A 155 -15.88 8.40 5.33
N VAL A 156 -15.69 7.07 5.34
CA VAL A 156 -14.95 6.30 4.34
C VAL A 156 -15.90 5.32 3.65
N SER A 157 -15.94 5.36 2.33
CA SER A 157 -16.79 4.45 1.54
C SER A 157 -16.14 3.07 1.43
N ILE A 158 -16.89 2.02 1.76
CA ILE A 158 -16.51 0.61 1.52
C ILE A 158 -17.69 -0.08 0.85
N ALA A 159 -17.50 -0.50 -0.40
CA ALA A 159 -18.55 -1.14 -1.21
C ALA A 159 -19.87 -0.34 -1.20
N GLY A 160 -19.79 0.97 -1.39
CA GLY A 160 -20.93 1.88 -1.47
C GLY A 160 -21.59 2.21 -0.12
N LYS A 161 -21.06 1.74 1.01
CA LYS A 161 -21.55 2.09 2.35
C LYS A 161 -20.50 2.93 3.09
N MET A 162 -20.98 3.90 3.86
CA MET A 162 -20.12 4.80 4.62
C MET A 162 -19.85 4.25 6.03
N TYR A 163 -18.59 4.30 6.43
CA TYR A 163 -18.11 3.87 7.74
C TYR A 163 -17.15 4.92 8.30
N LYS A 164 -17.13 5.11 9.62
CA LYS A 164 -16.20 6.00 10.31
C LYS A 164 -15.84 5.46 11.69
N GLY A 165 -14.75 5.96 12.27
CA GLY A 165 -14.34 5.66 13.63
C GLY A 165 -14.27 4.15 13.91
N LYS A 166 -14.90 3.73 14.99
CA LYS A 166 -14.97 2.34 15.44
C LYS A 166 -15.59 1.41 14.38
N ALA A 167 -16.70 1.81 13.77
CA ALA A 167 -17.38 1.01 12.76
C ALA A 167 -16.50 0.77 11.51
N LEU A 168 -15.67 1.74 11.13
CA LEU A 168 -14.69 1.58 10.05
C LEU A 168 -13.67 0.50 10.41
N LEU A 169 -13.05 0.57 11.58
CA LEU A 169 -12.04 -0.41 12.00
C LEU A 169 -12.63 -1.82 12.15
N GLU A 170 -13.85 -1.95 12.65
CA GLU A 170 -14.57 -3.22 12.72
C GLU A 170 -14.85 -3.80 11.33
N LYS A 171 -15.32 -2.97 10.38
CA LYS A 171 -15.56 -3.40 8.99
C LYS A 171 -14.26 -3.84 8.30
N VAL A 172 -13.17 -3.10 8.48
CA VAL A 172 -11.84 -3.46 7.97
C VAL A 172 -11.37 -4.79 8.57
N GLY A 173 -11.48 -4.96 9.89
CA GLY A 173 -11.14 -6.23 10.54
C GLY A 173 -11.97 -7.41 10.04
N HIS A 174 -13.24 -7.19 9.72
CA HIS A 174 -14.09 -8.20 9.09
C HIS A 174 -13.59 -8.55 7.68
N LEU A 175 -13.27 -7.57 6.84
CA LEU A 175 -12.76 -7.80 5.47
C LEU A 175 -11.44 -8.57 5.48
N ILE A 176 -10.51 -8.25 6.36
CA ILE A 176 -9.25 -9.00 6.51
C ILE A 176 -9.51 -10.47 6.81
N ARG A 177 -10.46 -10.77 7.72
CA ARG A 177 -10.84 -12.14 8.04
C ARG A 177 -11.54 -12.84 6.89
N THR A 178 -12.45 -12.17 6.20
CA THR A 178 -13.11 -12.68 5.00
C THR A 178 -12.09 -13.03 3.91
N ALA A 179 -11.13 -12.14 3.63
CA ALA A 179 -10.09 -12.38 2.63
C ALA A 179 -9.29 -13.67 2.91
N PHE A 180 -9.02 -13.95 4.18
CA PHE A 180 -8.15 -15.07 4.56
C PHE A 180 -8.87 -16.36 4.90
N PHE A 181 -10.05 -16.30 5.56
CA PHE A 181 -10.73 -17.49 6.09
C PHE A 181 -11.94 -17.93 5.28
N ALA A 182 -12.52 -17.06 4.45
CA ALA A 182 -13.67 -17.44 3.65
C ALA A 182 -13.28 -18.46 2.56
N GLU A 183 -14.21 -19.36 2.26
CA GLU A 183 -14.06 -20.33 1.17
C GLU A 183 -13.98 -19.61 -0.19
N GLU A 184 -13.49 -20.32 -1.22
CA GLU A 184 -13.26 -19.74 -2.54
C GLU A 184 -14.54 -19.30 -3.26
N ASP A 185 -15.66 -19.92 -2.95
CA ASP A 185 -17.00 -19.63 -3.49
C ASP A 185 -17.73 -18.50 -2.75
N ASN A 186 -17.16 -17.94 -1.71
CA ASN A 186 -17.75 -16.83 -0.98
C ASN A 186 -17.72 -15.54 -1.83
N GLU A 187 -18.90 -14.97 -2.08
CA GLU A 187 -19.10 -13.81 -2.96
C GLU A 187 -18.36 -12.55 -2.50
N ASP A 188 -18.18 -12.35 -1.20
CA ASP A 188 -17.49 -11.20 -0.63
C ASP A 188 -15.97 -11.31 -0.67
N ARG A 189 -15.44 -12.54 -0.82
CA ARG A 189 -14.00 -12.80 -0.73
C ARG A 189 -13.17 -12.06 -1.79
N PRO A 190 -13.56 -11.99 -3.07
CA PRO A 190 -12.78 -11.25 -4.08
C PRO A 190 -12.63 -9.77 -3.75
N PHE A 191 -13.71 -9.13 -3.26
CA PHE A 191 -13.65 -7.75 -2.79
C PHE A 191 -12.73 -7.61 -1.57
N ALA A 192 -12.89 -8.50 -0.60
CA ALA A 192 -12.08 -8.49 0.62
C ALA A 192 -10.58 -8.65 0.34
N VAL A 193 -10.20 -9.52 -0.61
CA VAL A 193 -8.80 -9.70 -1.04
C VAL A 193 -8.25 -8.41 -1.66
N ASP A 194 -9.00 -7.77 -2.56
CA ASP A 194 -8.59 -6.50 -3.15
C ASP A 194 -8.52 -5.38 -2.12
N TYR A 195 -9.43 -5.38 -1.14
CA TYR A 195 -9.42 -4.39 -0.06
C TYR A 195 -8.20 -4.55 0.87
N VAL A 196 -7.68 -5.76 1.08
CA VAL A 196 -6.42 -5.98 1.82
C VAL A 196 -5.25 -5.30 1.11
N TRP A 197 -5.20 -5.32 -0.23
CA TRP A 197 -4.23 -4.52 -0.97
C TRP A 197 -4.48 -3.01 -0.80
N TYR A 198 -5.75 -2.57 -0.89
CA TYR A 198 -6.11 -1.16 -0.66
C TYR A 198 -5.65 -0.65 0.72
N LEU A 199 -5.71 -1.49 1.77
CA LEU A 199 -5.22 -1.14 3.10
C LEU A 199 -3.74 -0.75 3.12
N TRP A 200 -2.95 -1.31 2.24
CA TRP A 200 -1.52 -1.04 2.11
C TRP A 200 -1.23 0.34 1.51
N CYS A 201 -2.01 0.83 0.57
CA CYS A 201 -1.67 1.98 -0.26
C CYS A 201 -2.83 2.93 -0.57
N GLY A 202 -4.05 2.59 -0.15
CA GLY A 202 -5.26 3.35 -0.45
C GLY A 202 -5.36 4.63 0.38
N LYS A 203 -5.81 5.68 -0.27
CA LYS A 203 -6.21 6.93 0.39
C LYS A 203 -7.31 6.62 1.41
N ASP A 204 -7.29 7.25 2.55
CA ASP A 204 -8.26 7.05 3.64
C ASP A 204 -8.24 5.63 4.28
N SER A 205 -7.28 4.79 3.92
CA SER A 205 -7.05 3.53 4.62
C SER A 205 -6.56 3.79 6.05
N PRO A 206 -7.20 3.23 7.08
CA PRO A 206 -6.74 3.42 8.47
C PRO A 206 -5.35 2.83 8.73
N ALA A 207 -4.86 1.96 7.86
CA ALA A 207 -3.52 1.38 7.98
C ALA A 207 -2.44 2.17 7.22
N PHE A 208 -2.81 3.10 6.35
CA PHE A 208 -1.91 3.89 5.52
C PHE A 208 -2.09 5.40 5.73
N ASP A 209 -3.31 5.90 5.58
CA ASP A 209 -3.77 7.28 5.80
C ASP A 209 -2.83 8.35 5.21
N LYS A 210 -2.57 8.20 3.91
CA LYS A 210 -1.86 9.17 3.10
C LYS A 210 -2.56 9.30 1.75
N ASP A 211 -2.35 10.44 1.10
CA ASP A 211 -2.96 10.74 -0.21
C ASP A 211 -2.56 9.75 -1.30
N LYS A 212 -1.33 9.23 -1.26
CA LYS A 212 -0.79 8.28 -2.22
C LYS A 212 0.44 7.56 -1.69
N MET A 213 0.80 6.45 -2.31
CA MET A 213 2.11 5.81 -2.17
C MET A 213 3.00 6.23 -3.35
N ALA A 214 4.00 7.06 -3.09
CA ALA A 214 4.85 7.68 -4.11
C ALA A 214 6.02 6.79 -4.55
N THR A 215 5.80 5.48 -4.72
CA THR A 215 6.88 4.52 -5.08
C THR A 215 7.44 4.81 -6.46
N PHE A 216 6.57 4.97 -7.46
CA PHE A 216 6.98 5.27 -8.83
C PHE A 216 7.77 6.58 -8.90
N GLU A 217 7.24 7.63 -8.31
CA GLU A 217 7.83 8.96 -8.32
C GLU A 217 9.24 8.96 -7.71
N ARG A 218 9.41 8.29 -6.57
CA ARG A 218 10.72 8.18 -5.88
C ARG A 218 11.77 7.47 -6.72
N TYR A 219 11.38 6.44 -7.45
CA TYR A 219 12.30 5.71 -8.31
C TYR A 219 12.63 6.44 -9.60
N PHE A 220 11.63 6.98 -10.27
CA PHE A 220 11.76 7.40 -11.67
C PHE A 220 11.82 8.92 -11.88
N LEU A 221 11.47 9.75 -10.90
CA LEU A 221 11.45 11.21 -11.03
C LEU A 221 12.47 11.89 -10.13
N LYS A 222 12.96 13.07 -10.57
CA LYS A 222 13.93 13.90 -9.81
C LYS A 222 13.22 14.84 -8.84
N GLU A 223 12.00 15.23 -9.15
CA GLU A 223 11.23 16.28 -8.50
C GLU A 223 10.73 15.83 -7.12
N LYS A 224 11.39 16.34 -6.09
CA LYS A 224 11.12 15.94 -4.69
C LYS A 224 9.70 16.30 -4.22
N GLU A 225 9.06 17.29 -4.82
CA GLU A 225 7.66 17.64 -4.54
C GLU A 225 6.72 16.48 -4.89
N LEU A 226 7.02 15.71 -5.95
CA LEU A 226 6.23 14.54 -6.34
C LEU A 226 6.43 13.35 -5.41
N HIS A 227 7.54 13.32 -4.68
CA HIS A 227 7.84 12.27 -3.70
C HIS A 227 7.08 12.43 -2.38
N LYS A 228 6.41 13.57 -2.17
CA LYS A 228 5.66 13.83 -0.94
C LYS A 228 4.42 12.94 -0.89
N GLU A 229 4.18 12.38 0.27
CA GLU A 229 2.96 11.69 0.66
C GLU A 229 2.32 12.49 1.77
N VAL A 230 1.16 13.09 1.49
CA VAL A 230 0.46 13.93 2.46
C VAL A 230 -0.30 13.04 3.43
N LYS A 231 0.05 13.11 4.70
CA LYS A 231 -0.62 12.35 5.77
C LYS A 231 -2.02 12.88 6.01
N GLY A 232 -2.93 12.00 6.43
CA GLY A 232 -4.26 12.34 6.87
C GLY A 232 -4.28 13.28 8.08
N HIS A 233 -5.42 13.91 8.32
CA HIS A 233 -5.57 14.92 9.37
C HIS A 233 -5.35 14.39 10.79
N TYR A 234 -5.52 13.09 11.02
CA TYR A 234 -5.20 12.47 12.30
C TYR A 234 -3.79 12.84 12.79
N TYR A 235 -2.79 12.83 11.91
CA TYR A 235 -1.39 13.08 12.30
C TYR A 235 -1.12 14.54 12.72
N SER A 236 -1.89 15.50 12.23
CA SER A 236 -1.79 16.90 12.64
C SER A 236 -2.63 17.23 13.87
N LEU A 237 -3.75 16.52 14.06
CA LEU A 237 -4.74 16.80 15.09
C LEU A 237 -4.62 15.91 16.34
N ARG A 238 -3.80 14.87 16.27
CA ARG A 238 -3.68 13.85 17.33
C ARG A 238 -3.21 14.38 18.69
N ASN A 239 -2.76 15.63 18.77
CA ASN A 239 -2.34 16.26 20.03
C ASN A 239 -3.41 17.23 20.59
N GLU A 240 -4.56 17.36 19.93
CA GLU A 240 -5.66 18.20 20.39
C GLU A 240 -6.55 17.44 21.38
N GLU A 241 -6.75 17.97 22.58
CA GLU A 241 -7.53 17.36 23.66
C GLU A 241 -8.94 16.96 23.21
N LYS A 242 -9.65 17.88 22.50
CA LYS A 242 -11.01 17.61 21.98
C LYS A 242 -11.07 16.41 21.04
N VAL A 243 -9.99 16.15 20.26
CA VAL A 243 -9.89 15.01 19.33
C VAL A 243 -9.66 13.74 20.13
N TRP A 244 -8.83 13.80 21.16
CA TRP A 244 -8.61 12.66 22.04
C TRP A 244 -9.88 12.24 22.76
N ASP A 245 -10.59 13.19 23.35
CA ASP A 245 -11.85 12.92 24.04
C ASP A 245 -12.88 12.30 23.10
N MET A 246 -13.04 12.86 21.92
CA MET A 246 -13.94 12.32 20.90
C MET A 246 -13.57 10.89 20.50
N LEU A 247 -12.27 10.61 20.27
CA LEU A 247 -11.83 9.25 19.92
C LEU A 247 -12.03 8.26 21.07
N LEU A 248 -11.66 8.64 22.29
CA LEU A 248 -11.83 7.78 23.46
C LEU A 248 -13.30 7.47 23.74
N ASP A 249 -14.19 8.45 23.56
CA ASP A 249 -15.64 8.28 23.71
C ASP A 249 -16.22 7.41 22.58
N GLU A 250 -15.81 7.62 21.33
CA GLU A 250 -16.21 6.78 20.19
C GLU A 250 -15.91 5.29 20.39
N PHE A 251 -14.75 5.00 20.99
CA PHE A 251 -14.35 3.61 21.27
C PHE A 251 -14.83 3.10 22.64
N GLY A 252 -15.56 3.89 23.40
CA GLY A 252 -16.11 3.50 24.71
C GLY A 252 -15.04 3.31 25.77
N VAL A 253 -13.96 4.08 25.73
CA VAL A 253 -12.91 4.04 26.76
C VAL A 253 -13.37 4.78 27.99
N ILE A 254 -13.54 4.07 29.09
CA ILE A 254 -13.98 4.60 30.39
C ILE A 254 -12.82 4.66 31.39
N GLY A 255 -12.95 5.54 32.39
CA GLY A 255 -11.98 5.70 33.48
C GLY A 255 -11.56 7.16 33.67
N THR A 256 -10.87 7.42 34.78
CA THR A 256 -10.36 8.74 35.14
C THR A 256 -9.07 9.10 34.42
N LEU A 257 -8.28 8.10 34.07
CA LEU A 257 -7.07 8.23 33.23
C LEU A 257 -7.25 7.40 31.98
N ARG A 258 -7.42 8.06 30.84
CA ARG A 258 -7.64 7.46 29.52
C ARG A 258 -6.44 7.75 28.63
N HIS A 259 -6.00 6.80 27.82
CA HIS A 259 -4.85 6.95 26.95
C HIS A 259 -5.13 6.42 25.53
N ILE A 260 -4.44 7.00 24.56
CA ILE A 260 -4.32 6.46 23.20
C ILE A 260 -2.87 6.00 23.02
N ILE A 261 -2.71 4.75 22.52
CA ILE A 261 -1.41 4.17 22.18
C ILE A 261 -1.46 3.81 20.69
N ASN A 262 -0.61 4.52 19.94
CA ASN A 262 -0.55 4.40 18.49
C ASN A 262 0.90 4.29 18.02
#